data_fd325f5488bb4a6cf98ec8745c37e3a9
#
_entry.id   fd325f5488bb4a6cf98ec8745c37e3a9
#
_cell.length_a   1.000
_cell.length_b   1.000
_cell.length_c   1.000
_cell.angle_alpha   90.00
_cell.angle_beta   90.00
_cell.angle_gamma   90.00
#
_symmetry.space_group_name_H-M   'P 1'
#
loop_
_entity.id
_entity.type
_entity.pdbx_description
1 polymer ?
#
loop_
_entity_poly.entity_id
_entity_poly.type
_entity_poly.pdbx_seq_one_letter_code
_entity_poly.pdbx_strand_id
1 'polypeptide(L)'
;MLSQTKDIEFDGVAIVYSQSVLTRQEKLRVASAGFQAQWVLSELAFDQLQKPSTGRSRDLAAGVILGHLAITAAYLTLLKDDAYGDVTAMAEATGHSRNKIVKVLAVPAVLDAWRLWGDPPSWVPHVSRGAKGWGIAWTWNWNW
;
A
#
# COMPACT_ATOMS: atom_id res chain seq x y z
N MET A 1 -6.44 31.89 -18.44
CA MET A 1 -5.59 30.97 -17.65
C MET A 1 -5.40 29.71 -18.47
N LEU A 2 -4.25 29.55 -19.11
CA LEU A 2 -3.94 28.38 -19.91
C LEU A 2 -3.69 27.22 -18.94
N SER A 3 -4.50 26.16 -19.03
CA SER A 3 -4.27 24.89 -18.38
C SER A 3 -2.91 24.37 -18.85
N GLN A 4 -1.89 24.39 -17.95
CA GLN A 4 -0.65 23.69 -18.22
C GLN A 4 -1.00 22.21 -18.26
N THR A 5 -1.01 21.65 -19.45
CA THR A 5 -1.06 20.21 -19.67
C THR A 5 0.17 19.63 -19.00
N LYS A 6 -0.03 18.86 -17.94
CA LYS A 6 1.05 18.08 -17.32
C LYS A 6 1.46 17.04 -18.34
N ASP A 7 2.65 17.16 -18.88
CA ASP A 7 3.21 16.12 -19.73
C ASP A 7 3.41 14.86 -18.86
N ILE A 8 2.62 13.85 -19.14
CA ILE A 8 2.71 12.53 -18.51
C ILE A 8 3.23 11.60 -19.59
N GLU A 9 4.41 11.04 -19.37
CA GLU A 9 5.05 10.10 -20.25
C GLU A 9 5.20 8.74 -19.54
N PHE A 10 4.96 7.66 -20.28
CA PHE A 10 5.19 6.32 -19.79
C PHE A 10 6.37 5.72 -20.56
N ASP A 11 7.48 5.46 -19.89
CA ASP A 11 8.71 4.94 -20.48
C ASP A 11 8.74 3.39 -20.54
N GLY A 12 7.63 2.72 -20.22
CA GLY A 12 7.51 1.26 -20.17
C GLY A 12 7.75 0.66 -18.78
N VAL A 13 8.32 1.41 -17.85
CA VAL A 13 8.59 0.98 -16.47
C VAL A 13 8.01 1.95 -15.47
N ALA A 14 8.08 3.25 -15.74
CA ALA A 14 7.65 4.30 -14.84
C ALA A 14 6.75 5.33 -15.55
N ILE A 15 5.87 5.95 -14.79
CA ILE A 15 5.13 7.12 -15.22
C ILE A 15 5.97 8.35 -14.86
N VAL A 16 6.50 9.00 -15.89
CA VAL A 16 7.29 10.23 -15.72
C VAL A 16 6.37 11.44 -15.88
N TYR A 17 6.45 12.37 -14.95
CA TYR A 17 5.70 13.62 -14.99
C TYR A 17 6.55 14.78 -14.47
N SER A 18 6.26 16.00 -14.93
CA SER A 18 6.99 17.18 -14.48
C SER A 18 6.69 17.49 -13.01
N GLN A 19 7.60 17.10 -12.13
CA GLN A 19 7.49 17.30 -10.67
C GLN A 19 7.58 18.79 -10.26
N SER A 20 8.14 19.64 -11.11
CA SER A 20 8.33 21.06 -10.81
C SER A 20 7.03 21.86 -10.65
N VAL A 21 5.92 21.32 -11.15
CA VAL A 21 4.59 21.95 -11.12
C VAL A 21 3.72 21.48 -9.95
N LEU A 22 4.14 20.42 -9.23
CA LEU A 22 3.37 19.84 -8.14
C LEU A 22 3.64 20.54 -6.81
N THR A 23 2.59 20.84 -6.09
CA THR A 23 2.67 21.20 -4.67
C THR A 23 3.19 20.03 -3.84
N ARG A 24 3.71 20.31 -2.63
CA ARG A 24 4.14 19.26 -1.69
C ARG A 24 3.05 18.21 -1.43
N GLN A 25 1.81 18.66 -1.32
CA GLN A 25 0.67 17.79 -1.05
C GLN A 25 0.34 16.89 -2.25
N GLU A 26 0.42 17.41 -3.46
CA GLU A 26 0.24 16.62 -4.68
C GLU A 26 1.36 15.60 -4.86
N LYS A 27 2.63 16.00 -4.64
CA LYS A 27 3.77 15.07 -4.64
C LYS A 27 3.55 13.90 -3.68
N LEU A 28 3.12 14.20 -2.44
CA LEU A 28 2.85 13.16 -1.45
C LEU A 28 1.73 12.23 -1.89
N ARG A 29 0.63 12.76 -2.43
CA ARG A 29 -0.49 11.96 -2.93
C ARG A 29 -0.08 11.03 -4.06
N VAL A 30 0.66 11.54 -5.03
CA VAL A 30 1.12 10.73 -6.17
C VAL A 30 2.08 9.65 -5.70
N ALA A 31 3.13 10.01 -4.95
CA ALA A 31 4.14 9.07 -4.47
C ALA A 31 3.57 8.00 -3.51
N SER A 32 2.51 8.30 -2.76
CA SER A 32 1.88 7.31 -1.87
C SER A 32 0.78 6.49 -2.53
N ALA A 33 0.27 6.87 -3.70
CA ALA A 33 -0.91 6.25 -4.31
C ALA A 33 -0.71 4.76 -4.60
N GLY A 34 0.47 4.36 -5.08
CA GLY A 34 0.81 2.96 -5.35
C GLY A 34 0.76 2.10 -4.08
N PHE A 35 1.34 2.57 -2.98
CA PHE A 35 1.30 1.88 -1.69
C PHE A 35 -0.13 1.80 -1.14
N GLN A 36 -0.90 2.87 -1.20
CA GLN A 36 -2.30 2.88 -0.76
C GLN A 36 -3.15 1.89 -1.56
N ALA A 37 -2.97 1.84 -2.89
CA ALA A 37 -3.66 0.89 -3.74
C ALA A 37 -3.31 -0.56 -3.38
N GLN A 38 -2.03 -0.85 -3.13
CA GLN A 38 -1.58 -2.17 -2.71
C GLN A 38 -2.19 -2.58 -1.36
N TRP A 39 -2.28 -1.67 -0.39
CA TRP A 39 -2.90 -1.95 0.91
C TRP A 39 -4.39 -2.28 0.77
N VAL A 40 -5.11 -1.52 -0.04
CA VAL A 40 -6.53 -1.80 -0.31
C VAL A 40 -6.69 -3.16 -0.99
N LEU A 41 -5.86 -3.47 -1.97
CA LEU A 41 -5.91 -4.74 -2.68
C LEU A 41 -5.55 -5.92 -1.77
N SER A 42 -4.57 -5.78 -0.87
CA SER A 42 -4.24 -6.83 0.09
C SER A 42 -5.39 -7.10 1.08
N GLU A 43 -6.05 -6.06 1.59
CA GLU A 43 -7.22 -6.23 2.45
C GLU A 43 -8.39 -6.93 1.74
N LEU A 44 -8.65 -6.58 0.47
CA LEU A 44 -9.65 -7.28 -0.35
C LEU A 44 -9.28 -8.75 -0.57
N ALA A 45 -8.01 -9.04 -0.75
CA ALA A 45 -7.50 -10.38 -0.91
C ALA A 45 -7.64 -11.20 0.39
N PHE A 46 -7.34 -10.63 1.56
CA PHE A 46 -7.59 -11.28 2.85
C PHE A 46 -9.08 -11.55 3.08
N ASP A 47 -9.97 -10.60 2.79
CA ASP A 47 -11.42 -10.81 2.85
C ASP A 47 -11.85 -11.98 1.94
N GLN A 48 -11.26 -12.08 0.75
CA GLN A 48 -11.53 -13.20 -0.17
C GLN A 48 -11.02 -14.54 0.34
N LEU A 49 -9.86 -14.58 1.02
CA LEU A 49 -9.32 -15.80 1.61
C LEU A 49 -10.17 -16.33 2.78
N GLN A 50 -10.87 -15.44 3.50
CA GLN A 50 -11.76 -15.83 4.61
C GLN A 50 -13.09 -16.43 4.13
N LYS A 51 -13.46 -16.22 2.87
CA LYS A 51 -14.70 -16.77 2.30
C LYS A 51 -14.50 -18.24 1.93
N PRO A 52 -15.56 -19.06 2.03
CA PRO A 52 -15.53 -20.42 1.54
C PRO A 52 -15.48 -20.41 0.00
N SER A 53 -14.32 -20.16 -0.54
CA SER A 53 -14.05 -20.13 -1.99
C SER A 53 -12.96 -21.14 -2.30
N THR A 54 -13.06 -21.77 -3.45
CA THR A 54 -12.08 -22.75 -3.94
C THR A 54 -11.55 -22.32 -5.31
N GLY A 55 -10.37 -22.80 -5.66
CA GLY A 55 -9.79 -22.61 -6.98
C GLY A 55 -9.25 -21.21 -7.24
N ARG A 56 -9.39 -20.72 -8.47
CA ARG A 56 -8.71 -19.52 -8.99
C ARG A 56 -8.84 -18.26 -8.16
N SER A 57 -9.98 -18.04 -7.51
CA SER A 57 -10.19 -16.81 -6.72
C SER A 57 -9.34 -16.79 -5.45
N ARG A 58 -9.13 -17.96 -4.83
CA ARG A 58 -8.26 -18.10 -3.66
C ARG A 58 -6.79 -17.97 -4.05
N ASP A 59 -6.40 -18.60 -5.16
CA ASP A 59 -5.02 -18.52 -5.66
C ASP A 59 -4.66 -17.10 -6.07
N LEU A 60 -5.58 -16.38 -6.72
CA LEU A 60 -5.41 -14.98 -7.07
C LEU A 60 -5.26 -14.11 -5.82
N ALA A 61 -6.10 -14.29 -4.81
CA ALA A 61 -6.01 -13.55 -3.56
C ALA A 61 -4.66 -13.80 -2.86
N ALA A 62 -4.20 -15.04 -2.78
CA ALA A 62 -2.88 -15.36 -2.24
C ALA A 62 -1.77 -14.70 -3.05
N GLY A 63 -1.86 -14.71 -4.38
CA GLY A 63 -0.92 -14.05 -5.28
C GLY A 63 -0.86 -12.54 -5.07
N VAL A 64 -1.99 -11.88 -4.84
CA VAL A 64 -2.07 -10.43 -4.53
C VAL A 64 -1.33 -10.11 -3.24
N ILE A 65 -1.55 -10.89 -2.17
CA ILE A 65 -0.90 -10.67 -0.88
C ILE A 65 0.61 -10.89 -0.99
N LEU A 66 1.04 -12.00 -1.60
CA LEU A 66 2.46 -12.28 -1.79
C LEU A 66 3.13 -11.22 -2.67
N GLY A 67 2.45 -10.77 -3.73
CA GLY A 67 2.91 -9.69 -4.60
C GLY A 67 3.07 -8.38 -3.83
N HIS A 68 2.09 -8.01 -2.99
CA HIS A 68 2.19 -6.84 -2.12
C HIS A 68 3.41 -6.92 -1.19
N LEU A 69 3.62 -8.05 -0.52
CA LEU A 69 4.75 -8.23 0.38
C LEU A 69 6.09 -8.16 -0.37
N ALA A 70 6.20 -8.82 -1.53
CA ALA A 70 7.42 -8.82 -2.34
C ALA A 70 7.75 -7.43 -2.88
N ILE A 71 6.77 -6.72 -3.44
CA ILE A 71 6.95 -5.37 -3.99
C ILE A 71 7.32 -4.41 -2.85
N THR A 72 6.61 -4.45 -1.72
CA THR A 72 6.92 -3.61 -0.57
C THR A 72 8.33 -3.88 -0.05
N ALA A 73 8.72 -5.14 0.10
CA ALA A 73 10.07 -5.49 0.53
C ALA A 73 11.14 -4.96 -0.44
N ALA A 74 10.93 -5.09 -1.76
CA ALA A 74 11.85 -4.57 -2.77
C ALA A 74 11.97 -3.03 -2.67
N TYR A 75 10.85 -2.32 -2.58
CA TYR A 75 10.85 -0.85 -2.43
C TYR A 75 11.56 -0.39 -1.14
N LEU A 76 11.32 -1.06 -0.04
CA LEU A 76 11.87 -0.66 1.26
C LEU A 76 13.34 -1.05 1.45
N THR A 77 13.85 -1.99 0.67
CA THR A 77 15.24 -2.46 0.77
C THR A 77 16.11 -1.98 -0.39
N LEU A 78 15.68 -2.23 -1.62
CA LEU A 78 16.50 -2.02 -2.83
C LEU A 78 16.28 -0.63 -3.43
N LEU A 79 15.04 -0.11 -3.42
CA LEU A 79 14.65 1.12 -4.12
C LEU A 79 14.47 2.32 -3.19
N LYS A 80 14.66 2.18 -1.88
CA LYS A 80 14.44 3.27 -0.91
C LYS A 80 15.34 4.49 -1.13
N ASP A 81 16.51 4.27 -1.71
CA ASP A 81 17.53 5.30 -1.93
C ASP A 81 17.55 5.80 -3.39
N ASP A 82 16.62 5.30 -4.23
CA ASP A 82 16.45 5.81 -5.59
C ASP A 82 16.11 7.31 -5.56
N ALA A 83 16.86 8.10 -6.34
CA ALA A 83 16.71 9.55 -6.39
C ALA A 83 15.34 9.99 -6.93
N TYR A 84 14.75 9.19 -7.80
CA TYR A 84 13.43 9.44 -8.42
C TYR A 84 12.31 8.57 -7.84
N GLY A 85 12.62 7.76 -6.82
CA GLY A 85 11.68 6.82 -6.23
C GLY A 85 10.65 7.48 -5.31
N ASP A 86 9.53 6.79 -5.12
CA ASP A 86 8.40 7.25 -4.30
C ASP A 86 8.79 7.56 -2.85
N VAL A 87 9.70 6.77 -2.26
CA VAL A 87 10.19 6.99 -0.88
C VAL A 87 10.92 8.33 -0.79
N THR A 88 11.75 8.66 -1.79
CA THR A 88 12.46 9.94 -1.85
C THR A 88 11.46 11.09 -2.02
N ALA A 89 10.51 10.97 -2.94
CA ALA A 89 9.48 11.98 -3.17
C ALA A 89 8.62 12.24 -1.91
N MET A 90 8.24 11.17 -1.18
CA MET A 90 7.53 11.29 0.10
C MET A 90 8.39 11.95 1.18
N ALA A 91 9.68 11.61 1.27
CA ALA A 91 10.60 12.20 2.24
C ALA A 91 10.75 13.71 1.99
N GLU A 92 10.92 14.14 0.74
CA GLU A 92 10.98 15.56 0.35
C GLU A 92 9.66 16.28 0.64
N ALA A 93 8.53 15.70 0.26
CA ALA A 93 7.21 16.29 0.46
C ALA A 93 6.86 16.49 1.94
N THR A 94 7.30 15.56 2.82
CA THR A 94 6.97 15.59 4.25
C THR A 94 8.05 16.25 5.11
N GLY A 95 9.27 16.42 4.61
CA GLY A 95 10.43 16.87 5.38
C GLY A 95 10.96 15.81 6.36
N HIS A 96 10.57 14.54 6.20
CA HIS A 96 11.04 13.44 7.03
C HIS A 96 12.15 12.65 6.35
N SER A 97 12.97 11.96 7.15
CA SER A 97 14.00 11.08 6.61
C SER A 97 13.38 9.88 5.86
N ARG A 98 14.06 9.41 4.81
CA ARG A 98 13.68 8.19 4.07
C ARG A 98 13.44 7.00 4.98
N ASN A 99 14.32 6.81 5.99
CA ASN A 99 14.17 5.73 6.96
C ASN A 99 12.87 5.82 7.77
N LYS A 100 12.38 7.03 8.06
CA LYS A 100 11.08 7.22 8.74
C LYS A 100 9.94 6.85 7.80
N ILE A 101 10.01 7.25 6.54
CA ILE A 101 9.01 6.87 5.53
C ILE A 101 8.98 5.34 5.35
N VAL A 102 10.15 4.71 5.18
CA VAL A 102 10.29 3.25 5.08
C VAL A 102 9.62 2.54 6.27
N LYS A 103 9.85 3.00 7.51
CA LYS A 103 9.22 2.41 8.69
C LYS A 103 7.70 2.52 8.67
N VAL A 104 7.16 3.65 8.23
CA VAL A 104 5.71 3.84 8.12
C VAL A 104 5.12 2.92 7.04
N LEU A 105 5.76 2.85 5.87
CA LEU A 105 5.30 2.00 4.77
C LEU A 105 5.43 0.50 5.08
N ALA A 106 6.38 0.11 5.94
CA ALA A 106 6.56 -1.27 6.36
C ALA A 106 5.42 -1.79 7.25
N VAL A 107 4.71 -0.91 7.98
CA VAL A 107 3.70 -1.32 8.96
C VAL A 107 2.62 -2.21 8.34
N PRO A 108 1.93 -1.84 7.24
CA PRO A 108 0.92 -2.72 6.63
C PRO A 108 1.51 -4.05 6.16
N ALA A 109 2.68 -4.04 5.53
CA ALA A 109 3.31 -5.27 5.06
C ALA A 109 3.70 -6.22 6.22
N VAL A 110 4.16 -5.68 7.35
CA VAL A 110 4.45 -6.48 8.56
C VAL A 110 3.16 -7.08 9.14
N LEU A 111 2.08 -6.29 9.18
CA LEU A 111 0.78 -6.79 9.63
C LEU A 111 0.23 -7.87 8.69
N ASP A 112 0.37 -7.70 7.39
CA ASP A 112 -0.05 -8.68 6.39
C ASP A 112 0.78 -9.96 6.46
N ALA A 113 2.09 -9.86 6.63
CA ALA A 113 2.96 -10.99 6.86
C ALA A 113 2.57 -11.74 8.14
N TRP A 114 2.27 -11.01 9.20
CA TRP A 114 1.81 -11.60 10.45
C TRP A 114 0.47 -12.33 10.31
N ARG A 115 -0.50 -11.74 9.60
CA ARG A 115 -1.78 -12.40 9.28
C ARG A 115 -1.60 -13.68 8.45
N LEU A 116 -0.60 -13.70 7.57
CA LEU A 116 -0.39 -14.83 6.66
C LEU A 116 0.33 -16.01 7.34
N TRP A 117 1.32 -15.73 8.19
CA TRP A 117 2.19 -16.74 8.79
C TRP A 117 2.06 -16.87 10.31
N GLY A 118 1.33 -16.00 10.94
CA GLY A 118 1.14 -15.97 12.38
C GLY A 118 -0.32 -16.14 12.79
N ASP A 119 -0.55 -15.96 14.07
CA ASP A 119 -1.87 -15.91 14.67
C ASP A 119 -2.10 -14.48 15.20
N PRO A 120 -2.57 -13.56 14.34
CA PRO A 120 -2.67 -12.16 14.72
C PRO A 120 -3.75 -11.99 15.81
N PRO A 121 -3.50 -11.14 16.80
CA PRO A 121 -4.51 -10.83 17.81
C PRO A 121 -5.77 -10.26 17.16
N SER A 122 -6.92 -10.47 17.78
CA SER A 122 -8.22 -10.02 17.29
C SER A 122 -8.36 -8.50 17.14
N TRP A 123 -7.49 -7.74 17.81
CA TRP A 123 -7.46 -6.27 17.70
C TRP A 123 -6.78 -5.75 16.42
N VAL A 124 -6.13 -6.61 15.63
CA VAL A 124 -5.56 -6.18 14.33
C VAL A 124 -6.72 -5.81 13.41
N PRO A 125 -6.78 -4.55 12.97
CA PRO A 125 -7.89 -4.09 12.13
C PRO A 125 -7.87 -4.80 10.77
N HIS A 126 -9.05 -5.10 10.25
CA HIS A 126 -9.24 -5.64 8.91
C HIS A 126 -10.36 -4.90 8.19
N VAL A 127 -10.24 -4.78 6.89
CA VAL A 127 -11.32 -4.23 6.06
C VAL A 127 -12.36 -5.32 5.84
N SER A 128 -13.61 -5.02 6.14
CA SER A 128 -14.71 -5.93 5.89
C SER A 128 -15.81 -5.26 5.06
N ARG A 129 -16.52 -6.05 4.29
CA ARG A 129 -17.69 -5.62 3.55
C ARG A 129 -18.96 -5.99 4.34
N GLY A 130 -19.62 -4.98 4.89
CA GLY A 130 -20.94 -5.14 5.49
C GLY A 130 -22.06 -4.92 4.48
N ALA A 131 -23.31 -5.13 4.90
CA ALA A 131 -24.51 -4.92 4.07
C ALA A 131 -24.66 -3.47 3.55
N LYS A 132 -24.07 -2.50 4.21
CA LYS A 132 -24.12 -1.07 3.88
C LYS A 132 -22.88 -0.52 3.19
N GLY A 133 -21.88 -1.36 2.87
CA GLY A 133 -20.64 -0.95 2.22
C GLY A 133 -19.37 -1.50 2.89
N TRP A 134 -18.25 -0.89 2.54
CA TRP A 134 -16.93 -1.23 3.08
C TRP A 134 -16.68 -0.50 4.39
N GLY A 135 -16.04 -1.16 5.34
CA GLY A 135 -15.65 -0.57 6.61
C GLY A 135 -14.39 -1.21 7.18
N ILE A 136 -13.76 -0.52 8.10
CA ILE A 136 -12.69 -1.07 8.92
C ILE A 136 -13.35 -1.69 10.15
N ALA A 137 -13.14 -2.98 10.35
CA ALA A 137 -13.63 -3.70 11.51
C ALA A 137 -12.47 -4.19 12.37
N TRP A 138 -12.64 -4.15 13.66
CA TRP A 138 -11.78 -4.84 14.62
C TRP A 138 -12.65 -5.45 15.70
N THR A 139 -12.25 -6.61 16.20
CA THR A 139 -12.91 -7.27 17.30
C THR A 139 -12.03 -7.19 18.54
N TRP A 140 -12.58 -6.74 19.63
CA TRP A 140 -11.89 -6.70 20.91
C TRP A 140 -12.50 -7.79 21.81
N ASN A 141 -11.77 -8.88 22.00
CA ASN A 141 -12.20 -9.93 22.91
C ASN A 141 -11.55 -9.71 24.28
N TRP A 142 -12.35 -9.30 25.25
CA TRP A 142 -11.94 -9.27 26.66
C TRP A 142 -12.23 -10.66 27.23
N ASN A 143 -11.22 -11.50 27.35
CA ASN A 143 -11.32 -12.72 28.16
C ASN A 143 -10.84 -12.33 29.56
N TRP A 144 -11.80 -12.31 30.51
CA TRP A 144 -11.55 -12.21 31.95
C TRP A 144 -11.30 -13.61 32.51
#